data_1b8500fd9935663c2c8f76d0e2d7084a
#
_entry.id   1b8500fd9935663c2c8f76d0e2d7084a
#
_cell.length_a   1.000
_cell.length_b   1.000
_cell.length_c   1.000
_cell.angle_alpha   90.00
_cell.angle_beta   90.00
_cell.angle_gamma   90.00
#
_symmetry.space_group_name_H-M   'P 1'
#
loop_
_entity.id
_entity.type
_entity.pdbx_description
1 polymer ?
#
loop_
_entity_poly.entity_id
_entity_poly.type
_entity_poly.pdbx_seq_one_letter_code
_entity_poly.pdbx_strand_id
1 'polypeptide(L)'
;MSGTIHERIGTLVNTFGEGKNTILASKLGVSEGNIRGYIKGVMPKQDILEKIVRCFDVNSDWLLTGRGDMELTKATVSYEPTVGVPYYDVDFIGGFDTIFNDQTVIPAHNIVFKPYEKATLWCNVTGRSMEPKINHGDIIALKECTLDDIQYGEIYAVVMDTIRTVKILRKSKDPEKLLFVPVNIENYDEQEFEKRRIIRVFEVLGGISKFF
;
A
#
# COMPACT_ATOMS: atom_id res chain seq x y z
N MET A 1 10.96 14.99 -12.18
CA MET A 1 12.01 14.69 -13.20
C MET A 1 13.04 13.79 -12.54
N SER A 2 13.17 12.56 -12.99
CA SER A 2 14.17 11.63 -12.47
C SER A 2 15.53 12.02 -13.06
N GLY A 3 16.37 12.68 -12.28
CA GLY A 3 17.74 12.99 -12.64
C GLY A 3 18.58 11.74 -12.98
N THR A 4 19.85 11.94 -13.32
CA THR A 4 20.79 10.84 -13.57
C THR A 4 21.11 10.08 -12.28
N ILE A 5 21.69 8.86 -12.36
CA ILE A 5 22.18 8.12 -11.20
C ILE A 5 23.18 8.95 -10.38
N HIS A 6 23.95 9.80 -11.03
CA HIS A 6 24.94 10.68 -10.39
C HIS A 6 24.28 11.74 -9.51
N GLU A 7 23.19 12.34 -9.98
CA GLU A 7 22.38 13.28 -9.18
C GLU A 7 21.69 12.58 -8.02
N ARG A 8 21.20 11.34 -8.22
CA ARG A 8 20.60 10.55 -7.14
C ARG A 8 21.63 10.21 -6.06
N ILE A 9 22.88 9.90 -6.43
CA ILE A 9 23.96 9.73 -5.45
C ILE A 9 24.24 11.05 -4.70
N GLY A 10 24.16 12.19 -5.37
CA GLY A 10 24.20 13.51 -4.73
C GLY A 10 23.07 13.70 -3.71
N THR A 11 21.86 13.23 -4.03
CA THR A 11 20.73 13.21 -3.08
C THR A 11 21.04 12.36 -1.86
N LEU A 12 21.64 11.17 -2.04
CA LEU A 12 22.05 10.30 -0.92
C LEU A 12 23.09 10.99 0.00
N VAL A 13 24.00 11.79 -0.55
CA VAL A 13 24.95 12.59 0.26
C VAL A 13 24.21 13.57 1.14
N ASN A 14 23.19 14.24 0.60
CA ASN A 14 22.40 15.20 1.36
C ASN A 14 21.57 14.52 2.45
N THR A 15 20.93 13.39 2.13
CA THR A 15 20.01 12.68 3.04
C THR A 15 20.75 11.89 4.11
N PHE A 16 21.72 11.07 3.71
CA PHE A 16 22.40 10.12 4.62
C PHE A 16 23.83 10.54 4.99
N GLY A 17 24.38 11.48 4.27
CA GLY A 17 25.74 12.01 4.46
C GLY A 17 25.78 13.40 5.13
N GLU A 18 24.64 13.94 5.58
CA GLU A 18 24.57 15.29 6.18
C GLU A 18 25.21 16.36 5.27
N GLY A 19 25.07 16.21 3.95
CA GLY A 19 25.67 17.05 2.95
C GLY A 19 27.20 16.86 2.77
N LYS A 20 27.81 15.84 3.43
CA LYS A 20 29.27 15.61 3.39
C LYS A 20 29.59 14.26 2.73
N ASN A 21 30.39 14.30 1.67
CA ASN A 21 30.85 13.08 0.98
C ASN A 21 31.62 12.13 1.90
N THR A 22 32.36 12.69 2.87
CA THR A 22 33.15 11.91 3.83
C THR A 22 32.29 11.03 4.73
N ILE A 23 31.11 11.51 5.16
CA ILE A 23 30.18 10.75 6.00
C ILE A 23 29.56 9.62 5.21
N LEU A 24 29.08 9.89 4.00
CA LEU A 24 28.51 8.83 3.13
C LEU A 24 29.58 7.78 2.78
N ALA A 25 30.80 8.22 2.46
CA ALA A 25 31.93 7.34 2.15
C ALA A 25 32.25 6.41 3.33
N SER A 26 32.32 6.93 4.54
CA SER A 26 32.55 6.14 5.77
C SER A 26 31.46 5.09 5.98
N LYS A 27 30.19 5.45 5.84
CA LYS A 27 29.06 4.52 5.97
C LYS A 27 29.08 3.40 4.94
N LEU A 28 29.57 3.69 3.73
CA LEU A 28 29.68 2.70 2.64
C LEU A 28 31.02 1.93 2.64
N GLY A 29 31.98 2.33 3.49
CA GLY A 29 33.30 1.72 3.50
C GLY A 29 34.10 1.96 2.22
N VAL A 30 33.97 3.16 1.61
CA VAL A 30 34.69 3.60 0.41
C VAL A 30 35.46 4.89 0.67
N SER A 31 36.34 5.28 -0.26
CA SER A 31 37.02 6.58 -0.15
C SER A 31 36.11 7.74 -0.50
N GLU A 32 36.37 8.92 0.09
CA GLU A 32 35.65 10.16 -0.26
C GLU A 32 35.81 10.49 -1.74
N GLY A 33 36.98 10.22 -2.33
CA GLY A 33 37.24 10.39 -3.76
C GLY A 33 36.31 9.56 -4.64
N ASN A 34 35.91 8.36 -4.20
CA ASN A 34 34.96 7.53 -4.93
C ASN A 34 33.59 8.21 -4.98
N ILE A 35 33.06 8.72 -3.85
CA ILE A 35 31.78 9.41 -3.78
C ILE A 35 31.81 10.64 -4.68
N ARG A 36 32.88 11.44 -4.61
CA ARG A 36 33.06 12.61 -5.48
C ARG A 36 33.09 12.22 -6.96
N GLY A 37 33.75 11.12 -7.30
CA GLY A 37 33.78 10.57 -8.66
C GLY A 37 32.40 10.17 -9.15
N TYR A 38 31.61 9.47 -8.31
CA TYR A 38 30.26 9.05 -8.66
C TYR A 38 29.33 10.23 -8.95
N ILE A 39 29.39 11.29 -8.14
CA ILE A 39 28.60 12.53 -8.36
C ILE A 39 29.04 13.22 -9.68
N LYS A 40 30.31 13.15 -10.04
CA LYS A 40 30.88 13.80 -11.25
C LYS A 40 30.75 13.00 -12.54
N GLY A 41 30.11 11.80 -12.51
CA GLY A 41 29.83 11.03 -13.72
C GLY A 41 30.55 9.68 -13.82
N VAL A 42 31.33 9.28 -12.81
CA VAL A 42 31.90 7.92 -12.75
C VAL A 42 30.81 6.95 -12.33
N MET A 43 30.57 5.89 -13.11
CA MET A 43 29.57 4.89 -12.78
C MET A 43 30.05 4.02 -11.61
N PRO A 44 29.27 3.91 -10.52
CA PRO A 44 29.57 2.98 -9.44
C PRO A 44 29.54 1.53 -9.93
N LYS A 45 30.42 0.69 -9.36
CA LYS A 45 30.37 -0.76 -9.59
C LYS A 45 29.16 -1.35 -8.91
N GLN A 46 28.75 -2.56 -9.35
CA GLN A 46 27.58 -3.27 -8.85
C GLN A 46 27.63 -3.48 -7.34
N ASP A 47 28.78 -3.87 -6.79
CA ASP A 47 28.99 -4.06 -5.34
C ASP A 47 28.72 -2.82 -4.50
N ILE A 48 29.00 -1.64 -5.05
CA ILE A 48 28.73 -0.35 -4.40
C ILE A 48 27.23 -0.03 -4.46
N LEU A 49 26.57 -0.29 -5.59
CA LEU A 49 25.14 -0.10 -5.73
C LEU A 49 24.37 -1.00 -4.77
N GLU A 50 24.76 -2.26 -4.65
CA GLU A 50 24.18 -3.20 -3.66
C GLU A 50 24.40 -2.74 -2.22
N LYS A 51 25.60 -2.22 -1.90
CA LYS A 51 25.87 -1.64 -0.57
C LYS A 51 24.98 -0.43 -0.27
N ILE A 52 24.78 0.48 -1.24
CA ILE A 52 23.89 1.62 -1.09
C ILE A 52 22.48 1.15 -0.72
N VAL A 53 21.93 0.21 -1.51
CA VAL A 53 20.58 -0.32 -1.29
C VAL A 53 20.45 -0.94 0.11
N ARG A 54 21.44 -1.77 0.53
CA ARG A 54 21.39 -2.46 1.82
C ARG A 54 21.64 -1.55 3.03
N CYS A 55 22.62 -0.61 2.91
CA CYS A 55 22.99 0.24 4.04
C CYS A 55 21.97 1.32 4.36
N PHE A 56 21.27 1.81 3.35
CA PHE A 56 20.36 2.94 3.50
C PHE A 56 18.89 2.57 3.23
N ASP A 57 18.61 1.31 2.95
CA ASP A 57 17.25 0.81 2.64
C ASP A 57 16.60 1.56 1.46
N VAL A 58 17.43 1.94 0.49
CA VAL A 58 17.05 2.72 -0.68
C VAL A 58 16.39 1.82 -1.72
N ASN A 59 15.34 2.31 -2.35
CA ASN A 59 14.69 1.64 -3.46
C ASN A 59 15.66 1.49 -4.65
N SER A 60 15.96 0.25 -5.02
CA SER A 60 16.87 -0.06 -6.12
C SER A 60 16.38 0.45 -7.47
N ASP A 61 15.06 0.43 -7.72
CA ASP A 61 14.50 0.94 -8.97
C ASP A 61 14.66 2.46 -9.03
N TRP A 62 14.41 3.17 -7.93
CA TRP A 62 14.72 4.59 -7.85
C TRP A 62 16.21 4.86 -8.06
N LEU A 63 17.09 4.12 -7.40
CA LEU A 63 18.54 4.35 -7.53
C LEU A 63 19.02 4.16 -8.97
N LEU A 64 18.55 3.12 -9.66
CA LEU A 64 19.03 2.75 -11.00
C LEU A 64 18.29 3.50 -12.12
N THR A 65 16.97 3.66 -12.02
CA THR A 65 16.13 4.18 -13.11
C THR A 65 15.50 5.53 -12.81
N GLY A 66 15.43 5.93 -11.52
CA GLY A 66 14.72 7.11 -11.05
C GLY A 66 13.21 6.93 -10.92
N ARG A 67 12.71 5.70 -10.99
CA ARG A 67 11.28 5.39 -10.82
C ARG A 67 10.96 5.12 -9.35
N GLY A 68 9.81 5.61 -8.91
CA GLY A 68 9.36 5.47 -7.52
C GLY A 68 10.07 6.44 -6.56
N ASP A 69 9.82 6.24 -5.27
CA ASP A 69 10.43 7.03 -4.20
C ASP A 69 11.80 6.46 -3.79
N MET A 70 12.68 7.32 -3.27
CA MET A 70 14.02 6.96 -2.83
C MET A 70 14.00 5.94 -1.69
N GLU A 71 13.13 6.16 -0.72
CA GLU A 71 12.97 5.24 0.41
C GLU A 71 12.00 4.12 0.06
N LEU A 72 12.36 2.89 0.40
CA LEU A 72 11.41 1.80 0.39
C LEU A 72 10.37 2.09 1.46
N THR A 73 9.15 2.37 1.01
CA THR A 73 8.05 2.60 1.93
C THR A 73 7.67 1.26 2.56
N LYS A 74 8.22 1.00 3.74
CA LYS A 74 7.88 -0.20 4.52
C LYS A 74 6.70 0.08 5.42
N ALA A 75 5.75 -0.83 5.45
CA ALA A 75 4.73 -0.83 6.48
C ALA A 75 5.39 -1.17 7.82
N THR A 76 5.13 -0.36 8.83
CA THR A 76 5.59 -0.59 10.21
C THR A 76 4.39 -0.62 11.15
N VAL A 77 4.57 -1.23 12.31
CA VAL A 77 3.54 -1.32 13.35
C VAL A 77 3.79 -0.25 14.40
N SER A 78 2.74 0.44 14.82
CA SER A 78 2.74 1.37 15.94
C SER A 78 1.68 0.98 16.96
N TYR A 79 2.03 1.05 18.24
CA TYR A 79 1.09 0.88 19.36
C TYR A 79 0.62 2.22 19.93
N GLU A 80 1.15 3.33 19.40
CA GLU A 80 0.69 4.67 19.75
C GLU A 80 -0.66 4.94 19.08
N PRO A 81 -1.73 5.28 19.82
CA PRO A 81 -3.10 5.41 19.28
C PRO A 81 -3.25 6.46 18.18
N THR A 82 -2.36 7.44 18.13
CA THR A 82 -2.42 8.57 17.19
C THR A 82 -1.48 8.43 16.00
N VAL A 83 -0.72 7.33 15.91
CA VAL A 83 0.30 7.14 14.87
C VAL A 83 -0.07 5.99 13.96
N GLY A 84 -0.39 6.29 12.70
CA GLY A 84 -0.77 5.31 11.70
C GLY A 84 -2.28 5.11 11.58
N VAL A 85 -2.67 4.08 10.84
CA VAL A 85 -4.06 3.71 10.57
C VAL A 85 -4.41 2.45 11.36
N PRO A 86 -5.53 2.41 12.10
CA PRO A 86 -5.89 1.30 12.96
C PRO A 86 -6.07 0.00 12.17
N TYR A 87 -5.46 -1.08 12.66
CA TYR A 87 -5.65 -2.42 12.17
C TYR A 87 -6.51 -3.21 13.13
N TYR A 88 -7.59 -3.76 12.62
CA TYR A 88 -8.47 -4.66 13.32
C TYR A 88 -8.22 -6.09 12.84
N ASP A 89 -7.87 -6.97 13.77
CA ASP A 89 -7.66 -8.40 13.46
C ASP A 89 -9.01 -9.12 13.32
N VAL A 90 -9.80 -8.62 12.39
CA VAL A 90 -11.12 -9.17 12.03
C VAL A 90 -11.18 -9.37 10.52
N ASP A 91 -11.94 -10.39 10.11
CA ASP A 91 -12.24 -10.60 8.70
C ASP A 91 -13.35 -9.68 8.23
N PHE A 92 -13.15 -9.02 7.08
CA PHE A 92 -14.15 -8.13 6.49
C PHE A 92 -15.47 -8.84 6.21
N ILE A 93 -15.42 -10.07 5.73
CA ILE A 93 -16.63 -10.82 5.33
C ILE A 93 -17.38 -11.37 6.56
N GLY A 94 -16.65 -11.85 7.59
CA GLY A 94 -17.24 -12.57 8.72
C GLY A 94 -17.39 -11.78 10.02
N GLY A 95 -16.62 -10.73 10.26
CA GLY A 95 -16.54 -10.09 11.58
C GLY A 95 -16.62 -8.55 11.60
N PHE A 96 -16.74 -7.92 10.44
CA PHE A 96 -16.60 -6.47 10.30
C PHE A 96 -17.65 -5.64 11.07
N ASP A 97 -18.86 -6.17 11.30
CA ASP A 97 -19.91 -5.44 12.02
C ASP A 97 -19.53 -5.14 13.47
N THR A 98 -18.69 -5.97 14.06
CA THR A 98 -18.23 -5.76 15.44
C THR A 98 -17.45 -4.47 15.60
N ILE A 99 -16.73 -4.03 14.56
CA ILE A 99 -15.94 -2.78 14.58
C ILE A 99 -16.84 -1.56 14.76
N PHE A 100 -18.03 -1.55 14.16
CA PHE A 100 -18.90 -0.37 14.14
C PHE A 100 -20.09 -0.47 15.10
N ASN A 101 -20.51 -1.67 15.46
CA ASN A 101 -21.66 -1.88 16.33
C ASN A 101 -21.29 -2.08 17.79
N ASP A 102 -20.05 -2.50 18.07
CA ASP A 102 -19.55 -2.73 19.41
C ASP A 102 -18.35 -1.80 19.69
N GLN A 103 -18.58 -0.81 20.54
CA GLN A 103 -17.54 0.14 20.98
C GLN A 103 -16.40 -0.54 21.77
N THR A 104 -16.49 -1.85 21.99
CA THR A 104 -15.48 -2.64 22.71
C THR A 104 -14.39 -3.19 21.80
N VAL A 105 -14.56 -3.13 20.47
CA VAL A 105 -13.53 -3.61 19.55
C VAL A 105 -12.40 -2.59 19.44
N ILE A 106 -11.30 -2.92 20.09
CA ILE A 106 -10.08 -2.12 20.11
C ILE A 106 -9.17 -2.57 18.95
N PRO A 107 -8.53 -1.64 18.21
CA PRO A 107 -7.51 -2.00 17.23
C PRO A 107 -6.40 -2.83 17.86
N ALA A 108 -5.93 -3.87 17.18
CA ALA A 108 -4.81 -4.69 17.65
C ALA A 108 -3.51 -3.85 17.71
N HIS A 109 -3.31 -3.01 16.71
CA HIS A 109 -2.23 -2.02 16.58
C HIS A 109 -2.55 -1.08 15.42
N ASN A 110 -1.69 -0.10 15.18
CA ASN A 110 -1.78 0.73 13.99
C ASN A 110 -0.72 0.31 12.95
N ILE A 111 -1.06 0.41 11.67
CA ILE A 111 -0.12 0.24 10.56
C ILE A 111 0.27 1.64 10.06
N VAL A 112 1.56 1.93 10.09
CA VAL A 112 2.16 3.16 9.55
C VAL A 112 2.69 2.84 8.16
N PHE A 113 1.96 3.29 7.13
CA PHE A 113 2.35 3.10 5.75
C PHE A 113 1.92 4.31 4.94
N LYS A 114 2.88 5.17 4.63
CA LYS A 114 2.63 6.48 3.99
C LYS A 114 1.75 6.43 2.73
N PRO A 115 1.90 5.47 1.80
CA PRO A 115 1.03 5.38 0.63
C PRO A 115 -0.45 5.24 0.97
N TYR A 116 -0.79 4.67 2.13
CA TYR A 116 -2.17 4.44 2.58
C TYR A 116 -2.51 5.19 3.87
N GLU A 117 -1.83 6.30 4.16
CA GLU A 117 -2.11 7.16 5.32
C GLU A 117 -3.53 7.72 5.35
N LYS A 118 -4.20 7.76 4.18
CA LYS A 118 -5.59 8.21 4.03
C LYS A 118 -6.62 7.10 4.27
N ALA A 119 -6.18 5.87 4.55
CA ALA A 119 -7.10 4.80 4.89
C ALA A 119 -7.80 5.10 6.22
N THR A 120 -9.03 4.62 6.35
CA THR A 120 -9.81 4.70 7.59
C THR A 120 -9.41 3.58 8.55
N LEU A 121 -9.13 2.41 8.00
CA LEU A 121 -8.75 1.22 8.76
C LEU A 121 -8.07 0.17 7.88
N TRP A 122 -7.46 -0.81 8.54
CA TRP A 122 -6.99 -2.06 7.96
C TRP A 122 -7.75 -3.23 8.57
N CYS A 123 -8.04 -4.25 7.75
CA CYS A 123 -8.63 -5.52 8.22
C CYS A 123 -8.20 -6.69 7.33
N ASN A 124 -8.46 -7.91 7.79
CA ASN A 124 -8.23 -9.10 6.99
C ASN A 124 -9.34 -9.28 5.94
N VAL A 125 -9.03 -10.00 4.88
CA VAL A 125 -10.03 -10.43 3.90
C VAL A 125 -9.93 -11.93 3.69
N THR A 126 -11.07 -12.61 3.66
CA THR A 126 -11.18 -14.02 3.30
C THR A 126 -11.97 -14.18 2.00
N GLY A 127 -11.93 -15.38 1.43
CA GLY A 127 -12.56 -15.66 0.13
C GLY A 127 -11.55 -15.57 -1.02
N ARG A 128 -11.96 -16.05 -2.18
CA ARG A 128 -11.09 -16.20 -3.36
C ARG A 128 -11.62 -15.50 -4.60
N SER A 129 -12.72 -14.76 -4.48
CA SER A 129 -13.37 -14.12 -5.61
C SER A 129 -12.55 -12.98 -6.23
N MET A 130 -11.55 -12.46 -5.49
CA MET A 130 -10.67 -11.39 -5.93
C MET A 130 -9.25 -11.87 -6.27
N GLU A 131 -8.97 -13.17 -6.17
CA GLU A 131 -7.70 -13.76 -6.60
C GLU A 131 -7.51 -13.59 -8.11
N PRO A 132 -6.27 -13.37 -8.58
CA PRO A 132 -5.02 -13.25 -7.82
C PRO A 132 -4.71 -11.83 -7.31
N LYS A 133 -5.60 -10.86 -7.48
CA LYS A 133 -5.35 -9.45 -7.14
C LYS A 133 -5.39 -9.18 -5.63
N ILE A 134 -6.31 -9.83 -4.92
CA ILE A 134 -6.38 -9.90 -3.47
C ILE A 134 -6.58 -11.35 -3.10
N ASN A 135 -5.67 -11.91 -2.31
CA ASN A 135 -5.68 -13.31 -1.96
C ASN A 135 -6.38 -13.54 -0.62
N HIS A 136 -6.83 -14.78 -0.41
CA HIS A 136 -7.37 -15.22 0.86
C HIS A 136 -6.33 -15.00 1.98
N GLY A 137 -6.72 -14.27 3.03
CA GLY A 137 -5.87 -13.94 4.17
C GLY A 137 -5.03 -12.67 4.03
N ASP A 138 -5.12 -11.96 2.92
CA ASP A 138 -4.49 -10.64 2.78
C ASP A 138 -5.07 -9.63 3.78
N ILE A 139 -4.25 -8.63 4.12
CA ILE A 139 -4.67 -7.46 4.91
C ILE A 139 -4.89 -6.31 3.94
N ILE A 140 -6.07 -5.69 3.96
CA ILE A 140 -6.45 -4.60 3.04
C ILE A 140 -6.63 -3.27 3.78
N ALA A 141 -6.19 -2.19 3.12
CA ALA A 141 -6.39 -0.82 3.56
C ALA A 141 -7.71 -0.29 2.99
N LEU A 142 -8.61 0.12 3.84
CA LEU A 142 -9.95 0.58 3.51
C LEU A 142 -10.10 2.07 3.82
N LYS A 143 -10.62 2.83 2.87
CA LYS A 143 -11.00 4.23 3.04
C LYS A 143 -12.51 4.36 2.88
N GLU A 144 -13.19 4.76 3.95
CA GLU A 144 -14.63 4.99 3.89
C GLU A 144 -14.98 6.09 2.88
N CYS A 145 -15.99 5.86 2.07
CA CYS A 145 -16.47 6.77 1.05
C CYS A 145 -18.00 6.66 0.90
N THR A 146 -18.58 7.47 0.02
CA THR A 146 -20.01 7.42 -0.29
C THR A 146 -20.25 6.79 -1.66
N LEU A 147 -21.51 6.51 -1.98
CA LEU A 147 -21.89 5.98 -3.31
C LEU A 147 -21.55 6.96 -4.44
N ASP A 148 -21.54 8.26 -4.16
CA ASP A 148 -21.21 9.30 -5.13
C ASP A 148 -19.71 9.37 -5.44
N ASP A 149 -18.86 8.83 -4.55
CA ASP A 149 -17.40 8.78 -4.73
C ASP A 149 -16.95 7.57 -5.58
N ILE A 150 -17.86 6.67 -5.97
CA ILE A 150 -17.51 5.44 -6.66
C ILE A 150 -16.95 5.73 -8.06
N GLN A 151 -15.70 5.31 -8.26
CA GLN A 151 -15.07 5.25 -9.58
C GLN A 151 -15.25 3.84 -10.14
N TYR A 152 -15.99 3.74 -11.25
CA TYR A 152 -16.30 2.45 -11.86
C TYR A 152 -15.04 1.78 -12.42
N GLY A 153 -14.83 0.53 -12.04
CA GLY A 153 -13.66 -0.26 -12.41
C GLY A 153 -12.65 -0.43 -11.27
N GLU A 154 -12.79 0.33 -10.19
CA GLU A 154 -11.97 0.19 -8.99
C GLU A 154 -12.57 -0.82 -7.99
N ILE A 155 -11.76 -1.24 -7.03
CA ILE A 155 -12.12 -2.25 -6.03
C ILE A 155 -12.70 -1.57 -4.80
N TYR A 156 -13.84 -2.10 -4.36
CA TYR A 156 -14.53 -1.64 -3.16
C TYR A 156 -14.86 -2.79 -2.23
N ALA A 157 -14.78 -2.52 -0.94
CA ALA A 157 -15.33 -3.35 0.11
C ALA A 157 -16.71 -2.78 0.47
N VAL A 158 -17.75 -3.59 0.34
CA VAL A 158 -19.15 -3.15 0.46
C VAL A 158 -19.85 -3.93 1.57
N VAL A 159 -20.45 -3.19 2.50
CA VAL A 159 -21.32 -3.71 3.55
C VAL A 159 -22.77 -3.50 3.12
N MET A 160 -23.50 -4.57 3.03
CA MET A 160 -24.93 -4.58 2.68
C MET A 160 -25.75 -5.13 3.84
N ASP A 161 -27.05 -5.10 3.70
CA ASP A 161 -28.02 -5.58 4.69
C ASP A 161 -27.81 -7.05 5.11
N THR A 162 -27.39 -7.91 4.18
CA THR A 162 -27.24 -9.35 4.41
C THR A 162 -25.85 -9.91 4.12
N ILE A 163 -25.03 -9.18 3.38
CA ILE A 163 -23.71 -9.67 2.96
C ILE A 163 -22.65 -8.57 3.02
N ARG A 164 -21.40 -8.99 3.14
CA ARG A 164 -20.20 -8.17 2.96
C ARG A 164 -19.37 -8.77 1.85
N THR A 165 -18.83 -7.94 1.01
CA THR A 165 -18.08 -8.43 -0.14
C THR A 165 -17.04 -7.43 -0.61
N VAL A 166 -15.96 -7.93 -1.20
CA VAL A 166 -14.97 -7.12 -1.91
C VAL A 166 -15.09 -7.45 -3.39
N LYS A 167 -15.34 -6.44 -4.22
CA LYS A 167 -15.54 -6.59 -5.66
C LYS A 167 -15.07 -5.35 -6.43
N ILE A 168 -14.88 -5.52 -7.73
CA ILE A 168 -14.82 -4.38 -8.64
C ILE A 168 -16.26 -3.87 -8.83
N LEU A 169 -16.48 -2.58 -8.60
CA LEU A 169 -17.80 -1.99 -8.87
C LEU A 169 -17.86 -1.42 -10.28
N ARG A 170 -18.91 -1.76 -11.00
CA ARG A 170 -19.19 -1.25 -12.33
C ARG A 170 -20.61 -0.70 -12.43
N LYS A 171 -20.82 0.13 -13.45
CA LYS A 171 -22.15 0.66 -13.78
C LYS A 171 -23.05 -0.48 -14.26
N SER A 172 -24.23 -0.62 -13.65
CA SER A 172 -25.29 -1.48 -14.17
C SER A 172 -26.06 -0.77 -15.29
N LYS A 173 -26.82 -1.54 -16.08
CA LYS A 173 -27.82 -1.02 -17.03
C LYS A 173 -28.99 -0.35 -16.30
N ASP A 174 -29.32 -0.83 -15.11
CA ASP A 174 -30.30 -0.25 -14.22
C ASP A 174 -29.62 0.83 -13.35
N PRO A 175 -30.03 2.11 -13.41
CA PRO A 175 -29.42 3.20 -12.64
C PRO A 175 -29.54 3.03 -11.13
N GLU A 176 -30.52 2.24 -10.64
CA GLU A 176 -30.70 1.98 -9.21
C GLU A 176 -29.82 0.82 -8.70
N LYS A 177 -29.04 0.20 -9.58
CA LYS A 177 -28.17 -0.92 -9.25
C LYS A 177 -26.70 -0.63 -9.52
N LEU A 178 -25.85 -1.44 -8.89
CA LEU A 178 -24.43 -1.58 -9.19
C LEU A 178 -24.13 -3.01 -9.59
N LEU A 179 -23.20 -3.17 -10.52
CA LEU A 179 -22.66 -4.45 -10.94
C LEU A 179 -21.38 -4.74 -10.13
N PHE A 180 -21.37 -5.87 -9.45
CA PHE A 180 -20.28 -6.35 -8.59
C PHE A 180 -19.54 -7.44 -9.35
N VAL A 181 -18.31 -7.15 -9.77
CA VAL A 181 -17.53 -8.03 -10.65
C VAL A 181 -16.36 -8.63 -9.85
N PRO A 182 -16.25 -9.97 -9.80
CA PRO A 182 -15.08 -10.63 -9.23
C PRO A 182 -13.87 -10.49 -10.16
N VAL A 183 -12.65 -10.64 -9.61
CA VAL A 183 -11.44 -10.80 -10.42
C VAL A 183 -11.32 -12.25 -10.92
N ASN A 184 -11.67 -13.20 -10.05
CA ASN A 184 -11.67 -14.63 -10.36
C ASN A 184 -12.96 -15.04 -11.09
N ILE A 185 -13.07 -14.62 -12.35
CA ILE A 185 -14.25 -14.87 -13.19
C ILE A 185 -14.42 -16.34 -13.60
N GLU A 186 -13.39 -17.17 -13.44
CA GLU A 186 -13.48 -18.60 -13.75
C GLU A 186 -14.35 -19.37 -12.75
N ASN A 187 -14.40 -18.87 -11.49
CA ASN A 187 -15.08 -19.56 -10.40
C ASN A 187 -16.21 -18.75 -9.77
N TYR A 188 -16.37 -17.47 -10.15
CA TYR A 188 -17.33 -16.56 -9.54
C TYR A 188 -18.00 -15.70 -10.61
N ASP A 189 -19.32 -15.64 -10.56
CA ASP A 189 -20.13 -14.81 -11.45
C ASP A 189 -20.24 -13.37 -10.96
N GLU A 190 -20.47 -12.45 -11.89
CA GLU A 190 -20.88 -11.09 -11.59
C GLU A 190 -22.31 -11.05 -11.04
N GLN A 191 -22.60 -10.11 -10.15
CA GLN A 191 -23.90 -9.98 -9.50
C GLN A 191 -24.34 -8.51 -9.50
N GLU A 192 -25.63 -8.29 -9.65
CA GLU A 192 -26.24 -6.97 -9.52
C GLU A 192 -26.96 -6.82 -8.19
N PHE A 193 -26.70 -5.69 -7.51
CA PHE A 193 -27.38 -5.35 -6.26
C PHE A 193 -27.93 -3.93 -6.31
N GLU A 194 -29.10 -3.74 -5.68
CA GLU A 194 -29.71 -2.43 -5.51
C GLU A 194 -28.88 -1.53 -4.59
N LYS A 195 -28.65 -0.29 -4.99
CA LYS A 195 -27.88 0.70 -4.24
C LYS A 195 -28.45 0.93 -2.83
N ARG A 196 -29.76 0.89 -2.68
CA ARG A 196 -30.45 1.04 -1.38
C ARG A 196 -30.12 -0.01 -0.33
N ARG A 197 -29.58 -1.17 -0.75
CA ARG A 197 -29.15 -2.24 0.14
C ARG A 197 -27.74 -2.01 0.69
N ILE A 198 -27.02 -1.05 0.16
CA ILE A 198 -25.66 -0.72 0.58
C ILE A 198 -25.72 0.17 1.82
N ILE A 199 -25.13 -0.30 2.91
CA ILE A 199 -25.07 0.39 4.20
C ILE A 199 -23.79 1.21 4.30
N ARG A 200 -22.64 0.62 3.88
CA ARG A 200 -21.35 1.29 3.84
C ARG A 200 -20.56 0.83 2.62
N VAL A 201 -19.72 1.72 2.13
CA VAL A 201 -18.79 1.43 1.05
C VAL A 201 -17.40 1.99 1.41
N PHE A 202 -16.38 1.21 1.08
CA PHE A 202 -14.99 1.56 1.31
C PHE A 202 -14.21 1.33 0.01
N GLU A 203 -13.43 2.32 -0.38
CA GLU A 203 -12.42 2.18 -1.41
C GLU A 203 -11.28 1.29 -0.88
N VAL A 204 -10.86 0.29 -1.64
CA VAL A 204 -9.69 -0.53 -1.31
C VAL A 204 -8.45 0.15 -1.89
N LEU A 205 -7.68 0.82 -1.06
CA LEU A 205 -6.48 1.55 -1.48
C LEU A 205 -5.35 0.60 -1.86
N GLY A 206 -5.30 -0.58 -1.27
CA GLY A 206 -4.31 -1.63 -1.51
C GLY A 206 -4.26 -2.63 -0.37
N GLY A 207 -3.20 -3.44 -0.31
CA GLY A 207 -3.09 -4.49 0.69
C GLY A 207 -1.67 -4.95 0.93
N ILE A 208 -1.54 -5.79 1.96
CA ILE A 208 -0.32 -6.50 2.36
C ILE A 208 -0.63 -7.99 2.27
N SER A 209 0.10 -8.70 1.41
CA SER A 209 -0.04 -10.15 1.28
C SER A 209 0.76 -10.87 2.36
N LYS A 210 0.16 -11.88 2.96
CA LYS A 210 0.85 -12.81 3.86
C LYS A 210 1.49 -13.89 3.01
N PHE A 211 2.82 -13.98 3.03
CA PHE A 211 3.56 -15.10 2.46
C PHE A 211 3.72 -16.18 3.54
N PHE A 212 3.25 -17.37 3.23
CA PHE A 212 3.45 -18.57 4.03
C PHE A 212 4.40 -19.52 3.29
#